data_e527ba13ec5b0e656e85f1ab29f25a1c
#
_entry.id   e527ba13ec5b0e656e85f1ab29f25a1c
#
_cell.length_a   1.000
_cell.length_b   1.000
_cell.length_c   1.000
_cell.angle_alpha   90.00
_cell.angle_beta   90.00
_cell.angle_gamma   90.00
#
_symmetry.space_group_name_H-M   'P 1'
#
loop_
_entity.id
_entity.type
_entity.pdbx_description
1 polymer ?
#
loop_
_entity_poly.entity_id
_entity_poly.type
_entity_poly.pdbx_seq_one_letter_code
_entity_poly.pdbx_strand_id
1 'polypeptide(L)'
;MGFFPFATDNIKEKMWIETFSVLIVDDEECHLDIIEQFLSERNYRVFSACTGTEALCILENEDIDLVLLDIAMSSMDGYRVLREIRAMKERYIPVIMLTSFDSKEDKIKALEEGSDDFLNKPIDKYEMYARVQTLLRMRHYSKQMAVAKQRLENEVARQTAELQQALNELQLLNSKLADSHREIVERLSAAAEFKDPETAAHIQRISHYCGVVARAMGMGEEEVNLMIQASPMHDIGKIGVPDRILLKPGKLTKEEFEKMKQHTVIGHKILSGSDSQLLKLASEIALSHHEKYDGTGYPRGLSGADIPLSGRIVAVVDVFDALTSRRPYKAPYPNEKAYEIIRQGSGTHFDPLIVRLFFENLSEILRIQQQYQDER
;
A
#
# COMPACT_ATOMS: atom_id res chain seq x y z
N MET A 1 -6.78 -39.62 0.61
CA MET A 1 -5.76 -40.11 -0.35
C MET A 1 -6.45 -40.33 -1.68
N GLY A 2 -6.39 -39.38 -2.57
CA GLY A 2 -6.95 -39.47 -3.92
C GLY A 2 -5.81 -39.33 -4.91
N PHE A 3 -5.49 -40.40 -5.61
CA PHE A 3 -4.52 -40.43 -6.70
C PHE A 3 -5.05 -39.59 -7.87
N PHE A 4 -4.34 -38.56 -8.25
CA PHE A 4 -4.50 -37.90 -9.55
C PHE A 4 -3.83 -38.79 -10.63
N PRO A 5 -4.52 -39.23 -11.66
CA PRO A 5 -3.89 -39.92 -12.80
C PRO A 5 -3.12 -38.87 -13.61
N PHE A 6 -1.82 -39.09 -13.76
CA PHE A 6 -0.98 -38.34 -14.68
C PHE A 6 -1.50 -38.54 -16.12
N ALA A 7 -2.03 -37.49 -16.69
CA ALA A 7 -2.43 -37.43 -18.11
C ALA A 7 -1.19 -37.33 -19.00
N THR A 8 -0.44 -38.43 -19.15
CA THR A 8 0.79 -38.47 -19.98
C THR A 8 0.55 -38.82 -21.44
N ASP A 9 -0.65 -39.26 -21.83
CA ASP A 9 -0.90 -39.71 -23.21
C ASP A 9 -1.48 -38.63 -24.15
N ASN A 10 -2.05 -37.56 -23.61
CA ASN A 10 -2.70 -36.55 -24.45
C ASN A 10 -1.74 -35.49 -25.04
N ILE A 11 -0.48 -35.45 -24.57
CA ILE A 11 0.52 -34.49 -25.05
C ILE A 11 1.18 -34.99 -26.36
N LYS A 12 1.35 -36.28 -26.49
CA LYS A 12 1.95 -36.88 -27.73
C LYS A 12 1.04 -36.73 -28.94
N GLU A 13 -0.28 -36.89 -28.82
CA GLU A 13 -1.21 -36.78 -29.95
C GLU A 13 -1.46 -35.34 -30.41
N LYS A 14 -1.49 -34.36 -29.51
CA LYS A 14 -1.72 -32.93 -29.87
C LYS A 14 -0.54 -32.28 -30.58
N MET A 15 0.68 -32.80 -30.45
CA MET A 15 1.91 -32.22 -31.00
C MET A 15 2.04 -32.47 -32.52
N TRP A 16 1.24 -33.36 -33.10
CA TRP A 16 1.31 -33.76 -34.50
C TRP A 16 0.27 -33.08 -35.40
N ILE A 17 -0.50 -32.14 -34.89
CA ILE A 17 -1.53 -31.45 -35.68
C ILE A 17 -1.00 -30.17 -36.34
N GLU A 18 0.11 -29.62 -35.89
CA GLU A 18 0.76 -28.47 -36.54
C GLU A 18 1.75 -28.98 -37.61
N THR A 19 1.54 -28.55 -38.85
CA THR A 19 2.48 -28.79 -39.93
C THR A 19 3.62 -27.80 -39.82
N PHE A 20 4.80 -28.23 -39.38
CA PHE A 20 5.98 -27.39 -39.28
C PHE A 20 6.53 -27.05 -40.66
N SER A 21 7.01 -25.84 -40.84
CA SER A 21 7.64 -25.34 -42.04
C SER A 21 9.17 -25.42 -41.91
N VAL A 22 9.80 -26.15 -42.80
CA VAL A 22 11.26 -26.33 -42.84
C VAL A 22 11.82 -25.74 -44.15
N LEU A 23 12.81 -24.88 -44.03
CA LEU A 23 13.54 -24.33 -45.18
C LEU A 23 14.82 -25.12 -45.38
N ILE A 24 15.07 -25.55 -46.59
CA ILE A 24 16.31 -26.19 -47.02
C ILE A 24 17.07 -25.19 -47.90
N VAL A 25 18.36 -25.03 -47.67
CA VAL A 25 19.22 -24.12 -48.46
C VAL A 25 20.47 -24.88 -48.86
N ASP A 26 20.60 -25.14 -50.16
CA ASP A 26 21.74 -25.88 -50.76
C ASP A 26 21.84 -25.47 -52.23
N ASP A 27 23.02 -25.23 -52.77
CA ASP A 27 23.17 -24.82 -54.17
C ASP A 27 23.19 -26.02 -55.15
N GLU A 28 23.16 -27.25 -54.62
CA GLU A 28 23.02 -28.47 -55.42
C GLU A 28 21.56 -28.97 -55.42
N GLU A 29 20.86 -28.88 -56.56
CA GLU A 29 19.46 -29.33 -56.69
C GLU A 29 19.24 -30.78 -56.24
N CYS A 30 20.20 -31.67 -56.52
CA CYS A 30 20.07 -33.07 -56.11
C CYS A 30 20.08 -33.28 -54.61
N HIS A 31 20.73 -32.40 -53.83
CA HIS A 31 20.65 -32.42 -52.36
C HIS A 31 19.29 -31.94 -51.87
N LEU A 32 18.75 -30.86 -52.48
CA LEU A 32 17.43 -30.36 -52.17
C LEU A 32 16.36 -31.45 -52.38
N ASP A 33 16.36 -32.12 -53.50
CA ASP A 33 15.39 -33.19 -53.85
C ASP A 33 15.39 -34.34 -52.82
N ILE A 34 16.59 -34.79 -52.42
CA ILE A 34 16.73 -35.87 -51.44
C ILE A 34 16.21 -35.44 -50.05
N ILE A 35 16.59 -34.27 -49.59
CA ILE A 35 16.18 -33.76 -48.27
C ILE A 35 14.67 -33.47 -48.26
N GLU A 36 14.15 -32.87 -49.33
CA GLU A 36 12.72 -32.61 -49.49
C GLU A 36 11.89 -33.90 -49.45
N GLN A 37 12.34 -34.94 -50.16
CA GLN A 37 11.72 -36.25 -50.11
C GLN A 37 11.68 -36.80 -48.66
N PHE A 38 12.79 -36.72 -47.94
CA PHE A 38 12.83 -37.19 -46.55
C PHE A 38 11.88 -36.42 -45.62
N LEU A 39 11.86 -35.09 -45.72
CA LEU A 39 10.98 -34.25 -44.85
C LEU A 39 9.50 -34.42 -45.20
N SER A 40 9.18 -34.58 -46.50
CA SER A 40 7.79 -34.79 -46.96
C SER A 40 7.19 -36.08 -46.41
N GLU A 41 7.97 -37.15 -46.20
CA GLU A 41 7.51 -38.39 -45.56
C GLU A 41 7.01 -38.16 -44.12
N ARG A 42 7.38 -37.05 -43.49
CA ARG A 42 6.99 -36.69 -42.10
C ARG A 42 5.97 -35.54 -42.04
N ASN A 43 5.31 -35.23 -43.16
CA ASN A 43 4.32 -34.15 -43.27
C ASN A 43 4.84 -32.76 -42.88
N TYR A 44 6.14 -32.49 -43.09
CA TYR A 44 6.64 -31.12 -42.97
C TYR A 44 6.31 -30.35 -44.25
N ARG A 45 5.99 -29.03 -44.09
CA ARG A 45 5.92 -28.12 -45.23
C ARG A 45 7.32 -27.70 -45.58
N VAL A 46 7.77 -28.05 -46.76
CA VAL A 46 9.15 -27.80 -47.16
C VAL A 46 9.22 -26.61 -48.09
N PHE A 47 10.20 -25.77 -47.86
CA PHE A 47 10.62 -24.68 -48.74
C PHE A 47 12.05 -24.94 -49.14
N SER A 48 12.42 -24.70 -50.40
CA SER A 48 13.74 -24.93 -50.92
C SER A 48 14.30 -23.66 -51.52
N ALA A 49 15.58 -23.38 -51.29
CA ALA A 49 16.31 -22.24 -51.82
C ALA A 49 17.67 -22.69 -52.35
N CYS A 50 18.01 -22.31 -53.61
CA CYS A 50 19.29 -22.60 -54.19
C CYS A 50 20.38 -21.55 -53.85
N THR A 51 19.99 -20.47 -53.20
CA THR A 51 20.90 -19.37 -52.82
C THR A 51 20.56 -18.78 -51.45
N GLY A 52 21.60 -18.23 -50.78
CA GLY A 52 21.39 -17.54 -49.52
C GLY A 52 20.43 -16.33 -49.62
N THR A 53 20.44 -15.62 -50.72
CA THR A 53 19.55 -14.47 -50.99
C THR A 53 18.09 -14.91 -51.08
N GLU A 54 17.83 -16.01 -51.79
CA GLU A 54 16.51 -16.62 -51.89
C GLU A 54 16.01 -17.11 -50.52
N ALA A 55 16.88 -17.75 -49.74
CA ALA A 55 16.59 -18.20 -48.38
C ALA A 55 16.16 -17.05 -47.48
N LEU A 56 16.86 -15.91 -47.50
CA LEU A 56 16.50 -14.72 -46.72
C LEU A 56 15.15 -14.14 -47.16
N CYS A 57 14.86 -14.12 -48.47
CA CYS A 57 13.57 -13.68 -48.99
C CYS A 57 12.42 -14.58 -48.52
N ILE A 58 12.61 -15.89 -48.48
CA ILE A 58 11.61 -16.84 -47.94
C ILE A 58 11.42 -16.60 -46.45
N LEU A 59 12.48 -16.39 -45.68
CA LEU A 59 12.41 -16.13 -44.24
C LEU A 59 11.70 -14.82 -43.89
N GLU A 60 11.72 -13.82 -44.77
CA GLU A 60 10.98 -12.57 -44.57
C GLU A 60 9.47 -12.73 -44.83
N ASN A 61 9.07 -13.63 -45.76
CA ASN A 61 7.70 -13.74 -46.22
C ASN A 61 6.93 -14.94 -45.65
N GLU A 62 7.63 -15.97 -45.15
CA GLU A 62 7.03 -17.21 -44.67
C GLU A 62 7.39 -17.48 -43.20
N ASP A 63 6.47 -18.17 -42.49
CA ASP A 63 6.72 -18.59 -41.10
C ASP A 63 7.49 -19.92 -41.07
N ILE A 64 8.81 -19.81 -41.06
CA ILE A 64 9.72 -20.98 -41.04
C ILE A 64 10.01 -21.36 -39.58
N ASP A 65 9.93 -22.65 -39.30
CA ASP A 65 10.16 -23.22 -37.97
C ASP A 65 11.57 -23.78 -37.78
N LEU A 66 12.27 -24.15 -38.87
CA LEU A 66 13.63 -24.67 -38.85
C LEU A 66 14.29 -24.44 -40.20
N VAL A 67 15.60 -24.20 -40.20
CA VAL A 67 16.41 -24.09 -41.43
C VAL A 67 17.46 -25.21 -41.45
N LEU A 68 17.56 -25.93 -42.59
CA LEU A 68 18.68 -26.76 -42.93
C LEU A 68 19.55 -25.98 -43.94
N LEU A 69 20.78 -25.66 -43.57
CA LEU A 69 21.61 -24.70 -44.32
C LEU A 69 22.97 -25.29 -44.69
N ASP A 70 23.24 -25.40 -45.97
CA ASP A 70 24.58 -25.80 -46.41
C ASP A 70 25.62 -24.73 -46.10
N ILE A 71 26.81 -25.18 -45.67
CA ILE A 71 27.96 -24.31 -45.43
C ILE A 71 28.59 -23.84 -46.73
N ALA A 72 28.79 -24.77 -47.64
CA ALA A 72 29.64 -24.58 -48.83
C ALA A 72 28.83 -24.26 -50.09
N MET A 73 28.23 -23.06 -50.12
CA MET A 73 27.47 -22.59 -51.29
C MET A 73 28.32 -21.64 -52.18
N SER A 74 28.16 -21.72 -53.49
CA SER A 74 28.93 -20.96 -54.46
C SER A 74 28.67 -19.45 -54.46
N SER A 75 27.48 -19.00 -54.13
CA SER A 75 27.09 -17.58 -54.24
C SER A 75 27.16 -16.79 -52.91
N MET A 76 26.82 -17.39 -51.79
CA MET A 76 26.88 -16.81 -50.48
C MET A 76 27.21 -17.91 -49.46
N ASP A 77 28.28 -17.73 -48.69
CA ASP A 77 28.69 -18.65 -47.61
C ASP A 77 27.55 -18.84 -46.58
N GLY A 78 27.25 -20.09 -46.25
CA GLY A 78 26.22 -20.44 -45.26
C GLY A 78 26.38 -19.75 -43.90
N TYR A 79 27.60 -19.48 -43.48
CA TYR A 79 27.84 -18.68 -42.25
C TYR A 79 27.33 -17.25 -42.36
N ARG A 80 27.36 -16.66 -43.56
CA ARG A 80 26.78 -15.32 -43.76
C ARG A 80 25.25 -15.35 -43.64
N VAL A 81 24.62 -16.36 -44.23
CA VAL A 81 23.16 -16.56 -44.09
C VAL A 81 22.79 -16.77 -42.63
N LEU A 82 23.56 -17.59 -41.90
CA LEU A 82 23.36 -17.82 -40.47
C LEU A 82 23.41 -16.50 -39.65
N ARG A 83 24.40 -15.64 -39.90
CA ARG A 83 24.52 -14.34 -39.25
C ARG A 83 23.32 -13.43 -39.51
N GLU A 84 22.83 -13.40 -40.74
CA GLU A 84 21.62 -12.63 -41.10
C GLU A 84 20.37 -13.18 -40.35
N ILE A 85 20.21 -14.51 -40.29
CA ILE A 85 19.14 -15.15 -39.53
C ILE A 85 19.24 -14.77 -38.06
N ARG A 86 20.44 -14.77 -37.47
CA ARG A 86 20.65 -14.39 -36.05
C ARG A 86 20.44 -12.88 -35.78
N ALA A 87 20.62 -12.04 -36.80
CA ALA A 87 20.32 -10.60 -36.70
C ALA A 87 18.82 -10.29 -36.70
N MET A 88 17.96 -11.23 -37.14
CA MET A 88 16.49 -11.12 -37.05
C MET A 88 16.00 -11.23 -35.60
N LYS A 89 16.12 -10.17 -34.80
CA LYS A 89 15.89 -10.16 -33.35
C LYS A 89 14.49 -10.58 -32.89
N GLU A 90 13.50 -10.54 -33.75
CA GLU A 90 12.10 -10.81 -33.40
C GLU A 90 11.77 -12.32 -33.41
N ARG A 91 12.62 -13.16 -34.00
CA ARG A 91 12.32 -14.57 -34.25
C ARG A 91 13.56 -15.44 -34.03
N TYR A 92 13.53 -16.27 -33.01
CA TYR A 92 14.53 -17.34 -32.92
C TYR A 92 14.11 -18.50 -33.83
N ILE A 93 14.88 -18.76 -34.88
CA ILE A 93 14.68 -19.87 -35.82
C ILE A 93 15.86 -20.84 -35.67
N PRO A 94 15.63 -22.10 -35.27
CA PRO A 94 16.71 -23.10 -35.21
C PRO A 94 17.32 -23.35 -36.58
N VAL A 95 18.64 -23.48 -36.60
CA VAL A 95 19.42 -23.71 -37.83
C VAL A 95 20.31 -24.93 -37.62
N ILE A 96 20.18 -25.91 -38.53
CA ILE A 96 21.08 -27.06 -38.63
C ILE A 96 22.00 -26.80 -39.84
N MET A 97 23.31 -26.77 -39.59
CA MET A 97 24.28 -26.62 -40.66
C MET A 97 24.56 -27.96 -41.33
N LEU A 98 24.53 -27.99 -42.64
CA LEU A 98 24.93 -29.17 -43.45
C LEU A 98 26.41 -29.02 -43.81
N THR A 99 27.22 -30.03 -43.55
CA THR A 99 28.69 -29.94 -43.76
C THR A 99 29.26 -31.17 -44.40
N SER A 100 30.17 -30.97 -45.34
CA SER A 100 31.00 -32.04 -45.96
C SER A 100 32.31 -32.25 -45.21
N PHE A 101 32.59 -31.43 -44.16
CA PHE A 101 33.86 -31.46 -43.45
C PHE A 101 33.80 -32.36 -42.21
N ASP A 102 34.74 -33.31 -42.13
CA ASP A 102 34.90 -34.20 -40.98
C ASP A 102 35.77 -33.63 -39.86
N SER A 103 36.28 -32.39 -40.02
CA SER A 103 37.14 -31.78 -39.01
C SER A 103 36.35 -31.33 -37.78
N LYS A 104 36.91 -31.56 -36.60
CA LYS A 104 36.31 -31.04 -35.35
C LYS A 104 36.26 -29.52 -35.30
N GLU A 105 37.21 -28.87 -35.98
CA GLU A 105 37.35 -27.42 -35.99
C GLU A 105 36.19 -26.74 -36.73
N ASP A 106 35.75 -27.28 -37.86
CA ASP A 106 34.60 -26.73 -38.59
C ASP A 106 33.29 -26.88 -37.87
N LYS A 107 33.09 -27.99 -37.11
CA LYS A 107 31.92 -28.22 -36.28
C LYS A 107 31.86 -27.24 -35.11
N ILE A 108 33.00 -27.00 -34.46
CA ILE A 108 33.10 -26.01 -33.34
C ILE A 108 32.80 -24.61 -33.89
N LYS A 109 33.36 -24.25 -35.03
CA LYS A 109 33.12 -22.96 -35.69
C LYS A 109 31.64 -22.74 -36.02
N ALA A 110 30.95 -23.75 -36.55
CA ALA A 110 29.50 -23.64 -36.82
C ALA A 110 28.69 -23.34 -35.56
N LEU A 111 29.00 -23.99 -34.44
CA LEU A 111 28.34 -23.75 -33.17
C LEU A 111 28.69 -22.36 -32.58
N GLU A 112 29.95 -21.94 -32.67
CA GLU A 112 30.40 -20.60 -32.23
C GLU A 112 29.76 -19.46 -33.02
N GLU A 113 29.51 -19.67 -34.30
CA GLU A 113 28.81 -18.71 -35.19
C GLU A 113 27.27 -18.70 -34.91
N GLY A 114 26.79 -19.58 -34.02
CA GLY A 114 25.42 -19.57 -33.54
C GLY A 114 24.46 -20.55 -34.20
N SER A 115 24.95 -21.61 -34.88
CA SER A 115 24.08 -22.72 -35.30
C SER A 115 23.62 -23.52 -34.09
N ASP A 116 22.47 -24.16 -34.20
CA ASP A 116 21.91 -24.99 -33.11
C ASP A 116 22.38 -26.42 -33.18
N ASP A 117 22.69 -26.89 -34.38
CA ASP A 117 23.20 -28.24 -34.60
C ASP A 117 23.88 -28.32 -35.99
N PHE A 118 24.43 -29.50 -36.36
CA PHE A 118 25.01 -29.78 -37.65
C PHE A 118 24.69 -31.21 -38.11
N LEU A 119 24.74 -31.46 -39.43
CA LEU A 119 24.62 -32.76 -40.07
C LEU A 119 25.73 -32.94 -41.06
N ASN A 120 26.33 -34.12 -41.09
CA ASN A 120 27.37 -34.45 -42.08
C ASN A 120 26.75 -34.93 -43.41
N LYS A 121 27.30 -34.48 -44.52
CA LYS A 121 27.01 -35.07 -45.83
C LYS A 121 27.92 -36.28 -46.06
N PRO A 122 27.41 -37.42 -46.57
CA PRO A 122 26.03 -37.66 -47.02
C PRO A 122 25.07 -37.73 -45.82
N ILE A 123 23.88 -37.12 -45.96
CA ILE A 123 22.91 -36.99 -44.87
C ILE A 123 22.28 -38.36 -44.55
N ASP A 124 22.46 -38.82 -43.30
CA ASP A 124 21.70 -39.96 -42.80
C ASP A 124 20.27 -39.51 -42.45
N LYS A 125 19.30 -40.18 -43.04
CA LYS A 125 17.87 -39.89 -42.88
C LYS A 125 17.40 -39.94 -41.44
N TYR A 126 17.85 -40.90 -40.66
CA TYR A 126 17.39 -41.08 -39.28
C TYR A 126 18.03 -40.09 -38.32
N GLU A 127 19.31 -39.75 -38.56
CA GLU A 127 19.98 -38.69 -37.81
C GLU A 127 19.33 -37.35 -38.10
N MET A 128 19.02 -37.01 -39.33
CA MET A 128 18.30 -35.79 -39.70
C MET A 128 16.95 -35.69 -39.01
N TYR A 129 16.15 -36.77 -39.03
CA TYR A 129 14.85 -36.77 -38.34
C TYR A 129 14.95 -36.52 -36.83
N ALA A 130 15.92 -37.13 -36.17
CA ALA A 130 16.10 -36.97 -34.74
C ALA A 130 16.44 -35.53 -34.36
N ARG A 131 17.35 -34.90 -35.14
CA ARG A 131 17.76 -33.50 -34.89
C ARG A 131 16.67 -32.51 -35.21
N VAL A 132 16.04 -32.64 -36.40
CA VAL A 132 14.92 -31.81 -36.84
C VAL A 132 13.78 -31.86 -35.82
N GLN A 133 13.40 -33.08 -35.39
CA GLN A 133 12.32 -33.26 -34.42
C GLN A 133 12.66 -32.59 -33.07
N THR A 134 13.90 -32.72 -32.61
CA THR A 134 14.35 -32.13 -31.35
C THR A 134 14.27 -30.62 -31.38
N LEU A 135 14.79 -29.99 -32.43
CA LEU A 135 14.80 -28.53 -32.56
C LEU A 135 13.41 -27.96 -32.82
N LEU A 136 12.58 -28.63 -33.63
CA LEU A 136 11.17 -28.22 -33.82
C LEU A 136 10.39 -28.28 -32.53
N ARG A 137 10.61 -29.29 -31.68
CA ARG A 137 10.01 -29.39 -30.34
C ARG A 137 10.45 -28.22 -29.47
N MET A 138 11.72 -27.90 -29.41
CA MET A 138 12.25 -26.74 -28.68
C MET A 138 11.63 -25.43 -29.18
N ARG A 139 11.53 -25.26 -30.50
CA ARG A 139 10.90 -24.10 -31.14
C ARG A 139 9.42 -23.96 -30.73
N HIS A 140 8.66 -25.06 -30.79
CA HIS A 140 7.25 -25.08 -30.39
C HIS A 140 7.06 -24.66 -28.91
N TYR A 141 7.84 -25.23 -28.00
CA TYR A 141 7.78 -24.83 -26.60
C TYR A 141 8.18 -23.38 -26.37
N SER A 142 9.21 -22.90 -27.07
CA SER A 142 9.61 -21.49 -26.98
C SER A 142 8.48 -20.54 -27.43
N LYS A 143 7.81 -20.85 -28.56
CA LYS A 143 6.62 -20.09 -29.01
C LYS A 143 5.51 -20.10 -27.95
N GLN A 144 5.18 -21.26 -27.39
CA GLN A 144 4.15 -21.39 -26.36
C GLN A 144 4.48 -20.58 -25.09
N MET A 145 5.74 -20.67 -24.64
CA MET A 145 6.20 -19.92 -23.46
C MET A 145 6.13 -18.42 -23.69
N ALA A 146 6.49 -17.92 -24.88
CA ALA A 146 6.39 -16.51 -25.22
C ALA A 146 4.92 -16.01 -25.14
N VAL A 147 3.99 -16.77 -25.70
CA VAL A 147 2.55 -16.44 -25.62
C VAL A 147 2.03 -16.49 -24.20
N ALA A 148 2.41 -17.53 -23.43
CA ALA A 148 1.99 -17.66 -22.04
C ALA A 148 2.55 -16.52 -21.18
N LYS A 149 3.82 -16.15 -21.38
CA LYS A 149 4.46 -15.02 -20.70
C LYS A 149 3.70 -13.70 -20.97
N GLN A 150 3.40 -13.42 -22.24
CA GLN A 150 2.68 -12.20 -22.61
C GLN A 150 1.27 -12.14 -21.98
N ARG A 151 0.58 -13.28 -21.95
CA ARG A 151 -0.72 -13.38 -21.28
C ARG A 151 -0.63 -13.09 -19.78
N LEU A 152 0.39 -13.65 -19.13
CA LEU A 152 0.60 -13.45 -17.70
C LEU A 152 0.96 -12.00 -17.39
N GLU A 153 1.84 -11.37 -18.19
CA GLU A 153 2.21 -9.97 -18.05
C GLU A 153 0.99 -9.05 -18.16
N ASN A 154 0.12 -9.29 -19.14
CA ASN A 154 -1.13 -8.53 -19.31
C ASN A 154 -2.09 -8.73 -18.12
N GLU A 155 -2.22 -9.96 -17.61
CA GLU A 155 -3.07 -10.26 -16.45
C GLU A 155 -2.54 -9.61 -15.17
N VAL A 156 -1.22 -9.67 -14.93
CA VAL A 156 -0.58 -8.99 -13.79
C VAL A 156 -0.80 -7.48 -13.88
N ALA A 157 -0.61 -6.88 -15.06
CA ALA A 157 -0.86 -5.45 -15.25
C ALA A 157 -2.32 -5.07 -14.93
N ARG A 158 -3.28 -5.88 -15.38
CA ARG A 158 -4.72 -5.67 -15.09
C ARG A 158 -5.01 -5.74 -13.59
N GLN A 159 -4.57 -6.82 -12.93
CA GLN A 159 -4.80 -7.01 -11.50
C GLN A 159 -4.13 -5.93 -10.64
N THR A 160 -2.93 -5.48 -11.04
CA THR A 160 -2.24 -4.39 -10.35
C THR A 160 -3.02 -3.08 -10.45
N ALA A 161 -3.58 -2.76 -11.62
CA ALA A 161 -4.39 -1.56 -11.82
C ALA A 161 -5.69 -1.61 -10.98
N GLU A 162 -6.38 -2.76 -10.97
CA GLU A 162 -7.60 -2.97 -10.17
C GLU A 162 -7.32 -2.84 -8.67
N LEU A 163 -6.22 -3.44 -8.19
CA LEU A 163 -5.80 -3.34 -6.79
C LEU A 163 -5.47 -1.90 -6.38
N GLN A 164 -4.75 -1.17 -7.23
CA GLN A 164 -4.41 0.24 -6.98
C GLN A 164 -5.68 1.11 -6.90
N GLN A 165 -6.65 0.87 -7.76
CA GLN A 165 -7.93 1.57 -7.71
C GLN A 165 -8.69 1.29 -6.40
N ALA A 166 -8.77 0.02 -6.00
CA ALA A 166 -9.42 -0.37 -4.74
C ALA A 166 -8.73 0.23 -3.51
N LEU A 167 -7.39 0.28 -3.50
CA LEU A 167 -6.62 0.92 -2.43
C LEU A 167 -6.92 2.43 -2.34
N ASN A 168 -6.97 3.13 -3.46
CA ASN A 168 -7.29 4.56 -3.49
C ASN A 168 -8.71 4.82 -2.98
N GLU A 169 -9.67 3.99 -3.37
CA GLU A 169 -11.06 4.09 -2.90
C GLU A 169 -11.17 3.84 -1.40
N LEU A 170 -10.48 2.81 -0.89
CA LEU A 170 -10.43 2.49 0.53
C LEU A 170 -9.82 3.65 1.36
N GLN A 171 -8.74 4.25 0.87
CA GLN A 171 -8.13 5.41 1.53
C GLN A 171 -9.08 6.60 1.59
N LEU A 172 -9.80 6.88 0.50
CA LEU A 172 -10.80 7.94 0.46
C LEU A 172 -11.97 7.68 1.43
N LEU A 173 -12.45 6.44 1.48
CA LEU A 173 -13.52 6.06 2.41
C LEU A 173 -13.08 6.16 3.87
N ASN A 174 -11.86 5.72 4.19
CA ASN A 174 -11.30 5.86 5.54
C ASN A 174 -11.15 7.32 5.97
N SER A 175 -10.70 8.20 5.06
CA SER A 175 -10.63 9.65 5.33
C SER A 175 -12.02 10.23 5.62
N LYS A 176 -13.01 9.94 4.79
CA LYS A 176 -14.39 10.40 4.99
C LYS A 176 -14.99 9.89 6.31
N LEU A 177 -14.69 8.63 6.66
CA LEU A 177 -15.16 8.05 7.92
C LEU A 177 -14.52 8.76 9.12
N ALA A 178 -13.21 9.04 9.09
CA ALA A 178 -12.52 9.78 10.14
C ALA A 178 -13.08 11.20 10.31
N ASP A 179 -13.34 11.90 9.21
CA ASP A 179 -13.94 13.24 9.25
C ASP A 179 -15.37 13.22 9.81
N SER A 180 -16.18 12.22 9.41
CA SER A 180 -17.53 12.04 9.93
C SER A 180 -17.52 11.73 11.44
N HIS A 181 -16.59 10.87 11.91
CA HIS A 181 -16.44 10.59 13.33
C HIS A 181 -16.09 11.86 14.13
N ARG A 182 -15.16 12.69 13.61
CA ARG A 182 -14.78 13.96 14.21
C ARG A 182 -15.98 14.89 14.32
N GLU A 183 -16.72 15.08 13.23
CA GLU A 183 -17.91 15.91 13.21
C GLU A 183 -18.98 15.46 14.24
N ILE A 184 -19.21 14.13 14.34
CA ILE A 184 -20.15 13.58 15.33
C ILE A 184 -19.70 13.90 16.77
N VAL A 185 -18.41 13.71 17.08
CA VAL A 185 -17.85 14.03 18.40
C VAL A 185 -18.01 15.52 18.70
N GLU A 186 -17.66 16.40 17.77
CA GLU A 186 -17.80 17.85 17.93
C GLU A 186 -19.26 18.26 18.16
N ARG A 187 -20.20 17.72 17.37
CA ARG A 187 -21.63 18.00 17.52
C ARG A 187 -22.20 17.48 18.83
N LEU A 188 -21.79 16.28 19.30
CA LEU A 188 -22.24 15.74 20.57
C LEU A 188 -21.68 16.54 21.75
N SER A 189 -20.41 16.96 21.70
CA SER A 189 -19.80 17.82 22.70
C SER A 189 -20.49 19.19 22.73
N ALA A 190 -20.72 19.79 21.57
CA ALA A 190 -21.46 21.06 21.47
C ALA A 190 -22.90 20.93 21.99
N ALA A 191 -23.58 19.81 21.75
CA ALA A 191 -24.93 19.58 22.30
C ALA A 191 -24.95 19.48 23.84
N ALA A 192 -23.90 18.88 24.42
CA ALA A 192 -23.74 18.85 25.87
C ALA A 192 -23.48 20.24 26.44
N GLU A 193 -22.68 21.04 25.77
CA GLU A 193 -22.37 22.43 26.16
C GLU A 193 -23.49 23.42 25.85
N PHE A 194 -24.43 23.08 24.93
CA PHE A 194 -25.60 23.94 24.68
C PHE A 194 -26.41 24.22 25.97
N LYS A 195 -26.28 23.34 26.97
CA LYS A 195 -26.85 23.58 28.34
C LYS A 195 -25.98 24.49 29.20
N ASP A 196 -24.68 24.59 28.94
CA ASP A 196 -23.72 25.45 29.64
C ASP A 196 -23.33 26.58 28.70
N PRO A 197 -23.19 27.82 29.11
CA PRO A 197 -22.83 28.94 28.26
C PRO A 197 -21.39 28.92 27.74
N GLU A 198 -20.77 27.77 27.67
CA GLU A 198 -19.47 27.57 27.01
C GLU A 198 -19.63 27.51 25.48
N THR A 199 -18.65 27.98 24.75
CA THR A 199 -18.77 28.20 23.29
C THR A 199 -18.12 27.07 22.51
N ALA A 200 -18.55 26.85 21.24
CA ALA A 200 -17.88 25.92 20.33
C ALA A 200 -16.36 26.20 20.16
N ALA A 201 -15.96 27.46 20.38
CA ALA A 201 -14.56 27.85 20.38
C ALA A 201 -13.76 27.24 21.54
N HIS A 202 -14.39 27.07 22.73
CA HIS A 202 -13.81 26.40 23.90
C HIS A 202 -13.41 24.96 23.54
N ILE A 203 -14.32 24.19 22.94
CA ILE A 203 -14.03 22.79 22.48
C ILE A 203 -12.81 22.74 21.63
N GLN A 204 -12.73 23.61 20.61
CA GLN A 204 -11.61 23.66 19.67
C GLN A 204 -10.28 24.02 20.39
N ARG A 205 -10.33 24.99 21.29
CA ARG A 205 -9.15 25.40 22.06
C ARG A 205 -8.64 24.27 22.94
N ILE A 206 -9.51 23.64 23.74
CA ILE A 206 -9.16 22.51 24.63
C ILE A 206 -8.52 21.37 23.83
N SER A 207 -9.15 21.00 22.73
CA SER A 207 -8.67 19.96 21.82
C SER A 207 -7.21 20.23 21.38
N HIS A 208 -6.95 21.42 20.86
CA HIS A 208 -5.63 21.79 20.35
C HIS A 208 -4.60 22.01 21.47
N TYR A 209 -4.96 22.61 22.60
CA TYR A 209 -4.08 22.76 23.75
C TYR A 209 -3.62 21.40 24.29
N CYS A 210 -4.55 20.45 24.40
CA CYS A 210 -4.22 19.08 24.80
C CYS A 210 -3.22 18.44 23.84
N GLY A 211 -3.38 18.64 22.52
CA GLY A 211 -2.45 18.14 21.51
C GLY A 211 -1.04 18.74 21.66
N VAL A 212 -0.92 20.04 21.95
CA VAL A 212 0.39 20.69 22.19
C VAL A 212 1.08 20.08 23.40
N VAL A 213 0.36 19.97 24.53
CA VAL A 213 0.93 19.42 25.77
C VAL A 213 1.27 17.93 25.62
N ALA A 214 0.42 17.14 24.95
CA ALA A 214 0.66 15.73 24.70
C ALA A 214 1.92 15.49 23.86
N ARG A 215 2.13 16.28 22.79
CA ARG A 215 3.39 16.24 22.02
C ARG A 215 4.61 16.60 22.86
N ALA A 216 4.48 17.64 23.68
CA ALA A 216 5.55 18.05 24.59
C ALA A 216 5.88 16.99 25.64
N MET A 217 4.92 16.15 26.01
CA MET A 217 5.13 14.96 26.87
C MET A 217 5.84 13.80 26.14
N GLY A 218 6.04 13.88 24.82
CA GLY A 218 6.66 12.83 24.02
C GLY A 218 5.70 11.70 23.64
N MET A 219 4.39 11.93 23.66
CA MET A 219 3.41 10.95 23.18
C MET A 219 3.53 10.75 21.67
N GLY A 220 3.25 9.51 21.19
CA GLY A 220 3.21 9.22 19.76
C GLY A 220 2.07 9.96 19.05
N GLU A 221 2.22 10.19 17.73
CA GLU A 221 1.20 10.95 16.96
C GLU A 221 -0.20 10.33 17.02
N GLU A 222 -0.32 9.01 17.10
CA GLU A 222 -1.61 8.34 17.30
C GLU A 222 -2.25 8.67 18.65
N GLU A 223 -1.47 8.67 19.72
CA GLU A 223 -1.92 9.02 21.06
C GLU A 223 -2.27 10.52 21.17
N VAL A 224 -1.48 11.38 20.52
CA VAL A 224 -1.78 12.82 20.41
C VAL A 224 -3.11 13.04 19.70
N ASN A 225 -3.34 12.35 18.57
CA ASN A 225 -4.58 12.45 17.82
C ASN A 225 -5.79 11.94 18.63
N LEU A 226 -5.61 10.86 19.38
CA LEU A 226 -6.65 10.38 20.31
C LEU A 226 -6.94 11.41 21.40
N MET A 227 -5.91 12.05 21.97
CA MET A 227 -6.07 13.09 22.99
C MET A 227 -6.83 14.30 22.44
N ILE A 228 -6.49 14.76 21.22
CA ILE A 228 -7.18 15.84 20.51
C ILE A 228 -8.67 15.52 20.32
N GLN A 229 -9.00 14.29 19.95
CA GLN A 229 -10.38 13.87 19.68
C GLN A 229 -11.18 13.58 20.97
N ALA A 230 -10.54 13.12 22.04
CA ALA A 230 -11.19 12.71 23.28
C ALA A 230 -11.45 13.89 24.23
N SER A 231 -10.53 14.86 24.29
CA SER A 231 -10.62 15.98 25.23
C SER A 231 -11.88 16.86 25.11
N PRO A 232 -12.49 17.04 23.90
CA PRO A 232 -13.79 17.74 23.78
C PRO A 232 -14.93 17.15 24.60
N MET A 233 -14.82 15.85 24.92
CA MET A 233 -15.91 15.15 25.66
C MET A 233 -15.76 15.18 27.16
N HIS A 234 -14.79 15.94 27.73
CA HIS A 234 -14.54 15.97 29.18
C HIS A 234 -15.78 16.32 30.00
N ASP A 235 -16.58 17.22 29.50
CA ASP A 235 -17.76 17.78 30.17
C ASP A 235 -19.11 17.24 29.65
N ILE A 236 -19.13 16.19 28.83
CA ILE A 236 -20.37 15.60 28.28
C ILE A 236 -21.40 15.23 29.35
N GLY A 237 -20.95 14.92 30.55
CA GLY A 237 -21.79 14.56 31.65
C GLY A 237 -22.63 15.73 32.24
N LYS A 238 -22.34 16.97 31.86
CA LYS A 238 -23.16 18.15 32.22
C LYS A 238 -24.61 18.00 31.75
N ILE A 239 -24.86 17.20 30.72
CA ILE A 239 -26.21 16.89 30.23
C ILE A 239 -27.10 16.27 31.32
N GLY A 240 -26.53 15.55 32.27
CA GLY A 240 -27.22 14.94 33.39
C GLY A 240 -27.36 15.83 34.63
N VAL A 241 -26.77 17.03 34.63
CA VAL A 241 -26.90 17.98 35.74
C VAL A 241 -28.19 18.79 35.59
N PRO A 242 -29.00 18.95 36.64
CA PRO A 242 -30.22 19.75 36.57
C PRO A 242 -29.95 21.23 36.26
N ASP A 243 -30.71 21.82 35.31
CA ASP A 243 -30.54 23.21 34.83
C ASP A 243 -30.51 24.25 35.96
N ARG A 244 -31.32 24.07 37.02
CA ARG A 244 -31.33 24.94 38.19
C ARG A 244 -29.98 24.99 38.95
N ILE A 245 -29.10 23.98 38.74
CA ILE A 245 -27.77 23.94 39.34
C ILE A 245 -26.76 24.44 38.32
N LEU A 246 -26.81 23.93 37.10
CA LEU A 246 -25.87 24.26 35.99
C LEU A 246 -25.95 25.76 35.67
N LEU A 247 -27.15 26.29 35.51
CA LEU A 247 -27.39 27.68 35.09
C LEU A 247 -27.63 28.65 36.27
N LYS A 248 -27.30 28.24 37.50
CA LYS A 248 -27.56 29.09 38.68
C LYS A 248 -26.73 30.38 38.63
N PRO A 249 -27.39 31.56 38.65
CA PRO A 249 -26.68 32.82 38.75
C PRO A 249 -26.14 33.04 40.19
N GLY A 250 -24.88 32.61 40.41
CA GLY A 250 -24.22 32.80 41.71
C GLY A 250 -23.50 31.56 42.21
N LYS A 251 -23.05 31.61 43.46
CA LYS A 251 -22.32 30.49 44.07
C LYS A 251 -23.26 29.32 44.39
N LEU A 252 -22.80 28.10 44.09
CA LEU A 252 -23.50 26.87 44.49
C LEU A 252 -23.39 26.63 45.98
N THR A 253 -24.45 26.09 46.61
CA THR A 253 -24.37 25.55 47.97
C THR A 253 -23.51 24.29 47.98
N LYS A 254 -23.13 23.77 49.13
CA LYS A 254 -22.37 22.52 49.24
C LYS A 254 -23.11 21.35 48.58
N GLU A 255 -24.41 21.24 48.81
CA GLU A 255 -25.27 20.17 48.27
C GLU A 255 -25.42 20.31 46.75
N GLU A 256 -25.51 21.51 46.20
CA GLU A 256 -25.55 21.77 44.77
C GLU A 256 -24.22 21.47 44.14
N PHE A 257 -23.10 21.80 44.78
CA PHE A 257 -21.77 21.50 44.30
C PHE A 257 -21.51 19.98 44.25
N GLU A 258 -21.97 19.21 45.27
CA GLU A 258 -21.91 17.75 45.20
C GLU A 258 -22.71 17.18 44.03
N LYS A 259 -23.81 17.77 43.64
CA LYS A 259 -24.56 17.39 42.44
C LYS A 259 -23.86 17.82 41.15
N MET A 260 -23.21 18.98 41.13
CA MET A 260 -22.40 19.44 40.01
C MET A 260 -21.25 18.47 39.73
N LYS A 261 -20.53 18.01 40.76
CA LYS A 261 -19.44 17.04 40.62
C LYS A 261 -19.86 15.74 39.92
N GLN A 262 -21.16 15.39 39.96
CA GLN A 262 -21.67 14.18 39.34
C GLN A 262 -21.48 14.17 37.79
N HIS A 263 -21.26 15.34 37.14
CA HIS A 263 -21.01 15.36 35.70
C HIS A 263 -19.82 14.47 35.30
N THR A 264 -18.77 14.38 36.12
CA THR A 264 -17.63 13.52 35.87
C THR A 264 -18.02 12.03 35.82
N VAL A 265 -18.83 11.58 36.78
CA VAL A 265 -19.33 10.20 36.86
C VAL A 265 -20.35 9.90 35.76
N ILE A 266 -21.22 10.87 35.45
CA ILE A 266 -22.22 10.75 34.40
C ILE A 266 -21.53 10.68 33.05
N GLY A 267 -20.53 11.54 32.77
CA GLY A 267 -19.73 11.52 31.57
C GLY A 267 -19.02 10.18 31.36
N HIS A 268 -18.38 9.68 32.41
CA HIS A 268 -17.80 8.34 32.42
C HIS A 268 -18.83 7.25 32.05
N LYS A 269 -20.04 7.29 32.62
CA LYS A 269 -21.08 6.31 32.31
C LYS A 269 -21.59 6.41 30.90
N ILE A 270 -21.69 7.60 30.32
CA ILE A 270 -22.11 7.81 28.92
C ILE A 270 -21.09 7.22 27.94
N LEU A 271 -19.80 7.39 28.25
CA LEU A 271 -18.71 7.03 27.34
C LEU A 271 -18.16 5.61 27.54
N SER A 272 -18.46 4.98 28.71
CA SER A 272 -17.95 3.65 29.05
C SER A 272 -18.69 2.53 28.32
N GLY A 273 -18.09 1.31 28.30
CA GLY A 273 -18.70 0.11 27.71
C GLY A 273 -18.43 -0.08 26.24
N SER A 274 -17.60 0.77 25.60
CA SER A 274 -17.15 0.64 24.23
C SER A 274 -15.74 0.05 24.14
N ASP A 275 -15.48 -0.70 23.05
CA ASP A 275 -14.11 -1.16 22.72
C ASP A 275 -13.28 -0.08 22.03
N SER A 276 -13.88 1.02 21.59
CA SER A 276 -13.19 2.15 20.96
C SER A 276 -12.17 2.78 21.89
N GLN A 277 -10.91 2.89 21.45
CA GLN A 277 -9.86 3.58 22.22
C GLN A 277 -10.20 5.04 22.49
N LEU A 278 -10.86 5.71 21.52
CA LEU A 278 -11.32 7.08 21.65
C LEU A 278 -12.30 7.24 22.82
N LEU A 279 -13.32 6.38 22.88
CA LEU A 279 -14.33 6.46 23.95
C LEU A 279 -13.77 6.02 25.32
N LYS A 280 -12.82 5.08 25.35
CA LYS A 280 -12.11 4.71 26.58
C LYS A 280 -11.33 5.88 27.13
N LEU A 281 -10.56 6.58 26.29
CA LEU A 281 -9.79 7.76 26.68
C LEU A 281 -10.71 8.92 27.10
N ALA A 282 -11.76 9.19 26.34
CA ALA A 282 -12.73 10.23 26.69
C ALA A 282 -13.45 9.94 28.03
N SER A 283 -13.79 8.69 28.30
CA SER A 283 -14.36 8.22 29.56
C SER A 283 -13.42 8.43 30.74
N GLU A 284 -12.12 8.15 30.53
CA GLU A 284 -11.07 8.39 31.54
C GLU A 284 -10.90 9.88 31.81
N ILE A 285 -10.87 10.71 30.76
CA ILE A 285 -10.79 12.18 30.87
C ILE A 285 -12.00 12.71 31.64
N ALA A 286 -13.23 12.35 31.25
CA ALA A 286 -14.44 12.79 31.90
C ALA A 286 -14.44 12.48 33.39
N LEU A 287 -13.89 11.33 33.80
CA LEU A 287 -13.82 10.92 35.19
C LEU A 287 -12.72 11.63 36.00
N SER A 288 -11.65 12.12 35.36
CA SER A 288 -10.41 12.49 36.05
C SER A 288 -9.95 13.94 35.86
N HIS A 289 -10.57 14.72 34.98
CA HIS A 289 -10.11 16.09 34.66
C HIS A 289 -10.27 17.08 35.80
N HIS A 290 -11.07 16.74 36.82
CA HIS A 290 -11.21 17.52 38.05
C HIS A 290 -10.49 16.92 39.27
N GLU A 291 -9.72 15.85 39.07
CA GLU A 291 -8.78 15.41 40.09
C GLU A 291 -7.67 16.45 40.27
N LYS A 292 -7.17 16.61 41.48
CA LYS A 292 -6.09 17.55 41.78
C LYS A 292 -4.84 16.80 42.19
N TYR A 293 -3.71 17.30 41.81
CA TYR A 293 -2.42 16.65 42.02
C TYR A 293 -2.15 16.34 43.52
N ASP A 294 -2.68 17.17 44.44
CA ASP A 294 -2.59 16.99 45.90
C ASP A 294 -3.63 16.03 46.50
N GLY A 295 -4.52 15.45 45.69
CA GLY A 295 -5.58 14.54 46.15
C GLY A 295 -6.84 15.22 46.69
N THR A 296 -6.96 16.56 46.63
CA THR A 296 -8.15 17.29 47.07
C THR A 296 -9.22 17.44 45.99
N GLY A 297 -9.01 16.80 44.83
CA GLY A 297 -9.93 16.80 43.70
C GLY A 297 -11.13 15.88 43.85
N TYR A 298 -11.83 15.67 42.76
CA TYR A 298 -12.98 14.76 42.67
C TYR A 298 -13.07 14.08 41.31
N PRO A 299 -13.82 12.96 41.18
CA PRO A 299 -14.72 12.34 42.16
C PRO A 299 -14.03 11.31 43.05
N ARG A 300 -12.80 10.89 42.78
CA ARG A 300 -12.13 9.77 43.44
C ARG A 300 -11.08 10.21 44.45
N GLY A 301 -10.64 11.48 44.38
CA GLY A 301 -9.57 12.02 45.24
C GLY A 301 -8.21 11.39 44.94
N LEU A 302 -7.92 11.09 43.68
CA LEU A 302 -6.63 10.57 43.25
C LEU A 302 -5.54 11.63 43.35
N SER A 303 -4.31 11.22 43.64
CA SER A 303 -3.18 12.14 43.84
C SER A 303 -1.98 11.77 42.95
N GLY A 304 -1.20 12.78 42.58
CA GLY A 304 0.06 12.58 41.87
C GLY A 304 -0.11 11.79 40.57
N ALA A 305 0.69 10.76 40.41
CA ALA A 305 0.69 9.89 39.20
C ALA A 305 -0.48 8.88 39.17
N ASP A 306 -1.24 8.72 40.25
CA ASP A 306 -2.45 7.88 40.25
C ASP A 306 -3.56 8.51 39.40
N ILE A 307 -3.49 9.83 39.17
CA ILE A 307 -4.39 10.53 38.24
C ILE A 307 -3.93 10.16 36.82
N PRO A 308 -4.82 9.67 35.95
CA PRO A 308 -4.51 9.43 34.56
C PRO A 308 -3.84 10.64 33.88
N LEU A 309 -2.82 10.39 33.01
CA LEU A 309 -2.09 11.47 32.36
C LEU A 309 -3.03 12.38 31.54
N SER A 310 -3.99 11.78 30.85
CA SER A 310 -5.03 12.45 30.10
C SER A 310 -5.82 13.46 30.96
N GLY A 311 -6.26 13.07 32.15
CA GLY A 311 -6.94 13.93 33.13
C GLY A 311 -6.06 15.07 33.62
N ARG A 312 -4.77 14.78 33.93
CA ARG A 312 -3.81 15.81 34.36
C ARG A 312 -3.55 16.86 33.28
N ILE A 313 -3.47 16.46 32.00
CA ILE A 313 -3.34 17.39 30.89
C ILE A 313 -4.56 18.28 30.75
N VAL A 314 -5.76 17.68 30.72
CA VAL A 314 -7.02 18.43 30.56
C VAL A 314 -7.22 19.40 31.70
N ALA A 315 -6.91 19.04 32.94
CA ALA A 315 -7.06 19.91 34.10
C ALA A 315 -6.30 21.25 33.92
N VAL A 316 -5.11 21.27 33.40
CA VAL A 316 -4.30 22.49 33.19
C VAL A 316 -4.92 23.36 32.09
N VAL A 317 -5.24 22.75 30.95
CA VAL A 317 -5.69 23.50 29.76
C VAL A 317 -7.13 23.99 29.93
N ASP A 318 -7.99 23.21 30.56
CA ASP A 318 -9.36 23.61 30.88
C ASP A 318 -9.38 24.81 31.80
N VAL A 319 -8.63 24.79 32.92
CA VAL A 319 -8.54 25.93 33.83
C VAL A 319 -7.94 27.15 33.11
N PHE A 320 -6.93 26.99 32.26
CA PHE A 320 -6.38 28.10 31.47
C PHE A 320 -7.48 28.73 30.59
N ASP A 321 -8.19 27.90 29.83
CA ASP A 321 -9.26 28.40 28.97
C ASP A 321 -10.39 29.04 29.78
N ALA A 322 -10.81 28.41 30.85
CA ALA A 322 -11.84 28.95 31.77
C ALA A 322 -11.47 30.32 32.37
N LEU A 323 -10.19 30.58 32.61
CA LEU A 323 -9.73 31.87 33.14
C LEU A 323 -9.65 32.95 32.07
N THR A 324 -9.31 32.58 30.82
CA THR A 324 -9.02 33.54 29.76
C THR A 324 -10.18 33.73 28.76
N SER A 325 -11.21 32.90 28.82
CA SER A 325 -12.41 33.00 27.99
C SER A 325 -13.52 33.82 28.65
N ARG A 326 -14.39 34.41 27.84
CA ARG A 326 -15.55 35.18 28.29
C ARG A 326 -16.61 34.20 28.81
N ARG A 327 -17.11 34.44 30.02
CA ARG A 327 -18.26 33.74 30.60
C ARG A 327 -19.39 34.69 30.95
N PRO A 328 -20.67 34.27 30.92
CA PRO A 328 -21.82 35.17 31.12
C PRO A 328 -21.75 36.00 32.37
N TYR A 329 -21.10 35.49 33.41
CA TYR A 329 -21.05 36.13 34.72
C TYR A 329 -19.67 36.64 35.12
N LYS A 330 -18.65 36.55 34.20
CA LYS A 330 -17.28 36.92 34.56
C LYS A 330 -16.51 37.37 33.30
N ALA A 331 -15.93 38.56 33.36
CA ALA A 331 -14.98 39.01 32.36
C ALA A 331 -13.73 38.11 32.37
N PRO A 332 -13.11 37.85 31.19
CA PRO A 332 -11.88 37.11 31.11
C PRO A 332 -10.76 37.79 31.89
N TYR A 333 -9.92 37.00 32.54
CA TYR A 333 -8.67 37.53 33.11
C TYR A 333 -7.67 37.81 31.97
N PRO A 334 -6.80 38.82 32.16
CA PRO A 334 -5.58 38.93 31.32
C PRO A 334 -4.77 37.66 31.44
N ASN A 335 -4.08 37.29 30.34
CA ASN A 335 -3.28 36.07 30.28
C ASN A 335 -2.24 36.01 31.39
N GLU A 336 -1.62 37.14 31.77
CA GLU A 336 -0.64 37.25 32.86
C GLU A 336 -1.21 36.76 34.17
N LYS A 337 -2.49 37.11 34.44
CA LYS A 337 -3.17 36.67 35.67
C LYS A 337 -3.49 35.18 35.66
N ALA A 338 -3.88 34.63 34.49
CA ALA A 338 -4.08 33.19 34.33
C ALA A 338 -2.74 32.41 34.54
N TYR A 339 -1.64 32.94 34.02
CA TYR A 339 -0.30 32.36 34.24
C TYR A 339 0.11 32.31 35.70
N GLU A 340 -0.16 33.37 36.46
CA GLU A 340 0.08 33.39 37.90
C GLU A 340 -0.70 32.29 38.62
N ILE A 341 -1.99 32.13 38.30
CA ILE A 341 -2.89 31.16 38.95
C ILE A 341 -2.37 29.72 38.61
N ILE A 342 -2.02 29.45 37.36
CA ILE A 342 -1.53 28.12 36.97
C ILE A 342 -0.17 27.81 37.63
N ARG A 343 0.76 28.78 37.69
CA ARG A 343 2.03 28.60 38.36
C ARG A 343 1.87 28.35 39.87
N GLN A 344 0.99 29.09 40.53
CA GLN A 344 0.68 28.90 41.96
C GLN A 344 0.01 27.56 42.25
N GLY A 345 -0.74 27.03 41.29
CA GLY A 345 -1.36 25.70 41.39
C GLY A 345 -0.44 24.52 41.12
N SER A 346 0.80 24.77 40.69
CA SER A 346 1.79 23.71 40.42
C SER A 346 2.11 22.94 41.73
N GLY A 347 2.01 21.61 41.68
CA GLY A 347 2.23 20.69 42.80
C GLY A 347 1.04 20.57 43.76
N THR A 348 -0.02 21.37 43.60
CA THR A 348 -1.25 21.26 44.35
C THR A 348 -2.44 20.91 43.45
N HIS A 349 -2.89 21.85 42.64
CA HIS A 349 -3.96 21.60 41.66
C HIS A 349 -3.43 20.84 40.46
N PHE A 350 -2.28 21.20 39.95
CA PHE A 350 -1.72 20.74 38.67
C PHE A 350 -0.44 19.95 38.84
N ASP A 351 -0.19 19.03 37.90
CA ASP A 351 1.08 18.32 37.76
C ASP A 351 2.20 19.32 37.41
N PRO A 352 3.28 19.39 38.20
CA PRO A 352 4.39 20.31 37.96
C PRO A 352 5.06 20.12 36.57
N LEU A 353 5.12 18.88 36.09
CA LEU A 353 5.69 18.59 34.78
C LEU A 353 4.84 19.16 33.65
N ILE A 354 3.51 18.97 33.74
CA ILE A 354 2.56 19.48 32.75
C ILE A 354 2.54 21.01 32.74
N VAL A 355 2.56 21.64 33.94
CA VAL A 355 2.66 23.12 34.06
C VAL A 355 3.94 23.62 33.38
N ARG A 356 5.08 22.96 33.58
CA ARG A 356 6.34 23.34 32.93
C ARG A 356 6.22 23.24 31.42
N LEU A 357 5.76 22.12 30.88
CA LEU A 357 5.62 21.90 29.44
C LEU A 357 4.61 22.84 28.80
N PHE A 358 3.51 23.17 29.49
CA PHE A 358 2.55 24.18 29.06
C PHE A 358 3.24 25.53 28.83
N PHE A 359 4.06 25.99 29.78
CA PHE A 359 4.76 27.27 29.65
C PHE A 359 5.93 27.24 28.65
N GLU A 360 6.59 26.11 28.48
CA GLU A 360 7.62 25.93 27.43
C GLU A 360 7.02 26.03 26.02
N ASN A 361 5.73 25.70 25.86
CA ASN A 361 4.99 25.76 24.59
C ASN A 361 3.97 26.92 24.53
N LEU A 362 4.13 27.93 25.36
CA LEU A 362 3.15 29.01 25.51
C LEU A 362 2.87 29.77 24.22
N SER A 363 3.87 29.95 23.36
CA SER A 363 3.71 30.61 22.06
C SER A 363 2.70 29.92 21.16
N GLU A 364 2.69 28.59 21.13
CA GLU A 364 1.72 27.81 20.35
C GLU A 364 0.34 27.82 21.00
N ILE A 365 0.25 27.72 22.31
CA ILE A 365 -1.00 27.87 23.07
C ILE A 365 -1.66 29.21 22.75
N LEU A 366 -0.90 30.31 22.78
CA LEU A 366 -1.44 31.63 22.48
C LEU A 366 -1.85 31.80 20.99
N ARG A 367 -1.15 31.14 20.07
CA ARG A 367 -1.55 31.10 18.66
C ARG A 367 -2.91 30.44 18.50
N ILE A 368 -3.14 29.31 19.18
CA ILE A 368 -4.44 28.61 19.18
C ILE A 368 -5.53 29.51 19.79
N GLN A 369 -5.25 30.17 20.93
CA GLN A 369 -6.18 31.11 21.56
C GLN A 369 -6.61 32.23 20.63
N GLN A 370 -5.69 32.77 19.82
CA GLN A 370 -5.99 33.83 18.84
C GLN A 370 -6.77 33.29 17.64
N GLN A 371 -6.53 32.06 17.23
CA GLN A 371 -7.18 31.43 16.10
C GLN A 371 -8.65 31.12 16.37
N TYR A 372 -8.96 30.64 17.59
CA TYR A 372 -10.31 30.23 18.01
C TYR A 372 -10.87 31.21 19.03
N GLN A 373 -11.18 32.42 18.58
CA GLN A 373 -11.82 33.44 19.45
C GLN A 373 -13.30 33.16 19.55
N ASP A 374 -13.87 33.50 20.73
CA ASP A 374 -15.32 33.51 20.91
C ASP A 374 -15.95 34.56 20.00
N GLU A 375 -17.00 34.20 19.25
CA GLU A 375 -17.74 35.15 18.43
C GLU A 375 -18.26 36.32 19.31
N ARG A 376 -18.15 37.53 18.80
CA ARG A 376 -18.48 38.79 19.55
C ARG A 376 -19.94 38.94 19.86
#